data_c75f4c7fe0e40700d8d32126d5697dc4
#
_entry.id   c75f4c7fe0e40700d8d32126d5697dc4
#
_cell.length_a   1.000
_cell.length_b   1.000
_cell.length_c   1.000
_cell.angle_alpha   90.00
_cell.angle_beta   90.00
_cell.angle_gamma   90.00
#
_symmetry.space_group_name_H-M   'P 1'
#
loop_
_entity.id
_entity.type
_entity.pdbx_description
1 polymer ?
#
loop_
_entity_poly.entity_id
_entity_poly.type
_entity_poly.pdbx_seq_one_letter_code
_entity_poly.pdbx_strand_id
1 'polypeptide(L)'
;MAQEGESGRALAAARAALATRIADLAEADRAVIEAVAAVHTVAAESIARIEAIRTDIDAAAAGLPQDSPAAAHELSRLLVAKQREIAAAVLDARAVAEAKTVALQQLTNRYRSHSEG
;
A
#
# COMPACT_ATOMS: atom_id res chain seq x y z
N MET A 1 50.60 17.94 -18.64
CA MET A 1 49.65 17.25 -19.53
C MET A 1 49.06 16.02 -18.91
N ALA A 2 49.84 15.10 -18.35
CA ALA A 2 49.30 13.88 -17.71
C ALA A 2 48.41 14.18 -16.51
N GLN A 3 48.73 15.19 -15.69
CA GLN A 3 47.93 15.61 -14.52
C GLN A 3 46.60 16.24 -14.90
N GLU A 4 46.56 16.97 -15.99
CA GLU A 4 45.32 17.58 -16.49
C GLU A 4 44.33 16.50 -16.99
N GLY A 5 44.82 15.46 -17.66
CA GLY A 5 44.02 14.33 -18.10
C GLY A 5 43.48 13.50 -16.94
N GLU A 6 44.26 13.31 -15.89
CA GLU A 6 43.87 12.60 -14.68
C GLU A 6 42.81 13.39 -13.89
N SER A 7 43.01 14.70 -13.75
CA SER A 7 42.05 15.59 -13.09
C SER A 7 40.73 15.66 -13.85
N GLY A 8 40.77 15.68 -15.18
CA GLY A 8 39.60 15.66 -16.03
C GLY A 8 38.82 14.37 -15.91
N ARG A 9 39.48 13.23 -15.85
CA ARG A 9 38.89 11.91 -15.64
C ARG A 9 38.26 11.79 -14.25
N ALA A 10 38.97 12.26 -13.23
CA ALA A 10 38.48 12.25 -11.86
C ALA A 10 37.23 13.11 -11.72
N LEU A 11 37.18 14.28 -12.34
CA LEU A 11 36.04 15.15 -12.35
C LEU A 11 34.84 14.53 -13.10
N ALA A 12 35.10 13.92 -14.25
CA ALA A 12 34.08 13.21 -15.02
C ALA A 12 33.48 12.04 -14.22
N ALA A 13 34.35 11.27 -13.55
CA ALA A 13 33.90 10.16 -12.69
C ALA A 13 33.07 10.66 -11.50
N ALA A 14 33.47 11.77 -10.87
CA ALA A 14 32.72 12.39 -9.77
C ALA A 14 31.35 12.89 -10.23
N ARG A 15 31.27 13.50 -11.40
CA ARG A 15 29.99 13.94 -11.98
C ARG A 15 29.06 12.77 -12.31
N ALA A 16 29.63 11.70 -12.87
CA ALA A 16 28.85 10.51 -13.18
C ALA A 16 28.33 9.84 -11.91
N ALA A 17 29.14 9.74 -10.85
CA ALA A 17 28.73 9.22 -9.55
C ALA A 17 27.63 10.05 -8.92
N LEU A 18 27.74 11.36 -8.98
CA LEU A 18 26.71 12.28 -8.48
C LEU A 18 25.41 12.16 -9.26
N ALA A 19 25.47 12.07 -10.58
CA ALA A 19 24.31 11.89 -11.43
C ALA A 19 23.57 10.58 -11.11
N THR A 20 24.32 9.49 -10.90
CA THR A 20 23.77 8.20 -10.50
C THR A 20 23.08 8.29 -9.13
N ARG A 21 23.72 8.94 -8.17
CA ARG A 21 23.16 9.15 -6.82
C ARG A 21 21.86 9.95 -6.87
N ILE A 22 21.83 11.03 -7.65
CA ILE A 22 20.63 11.86 -7.83
C ILE A 22 19.52 11.07 -8.48
N ALA A 23 19.82 10.27 -9.50
CA ALA A 23 18.84 9.41 -10.16
C ALA A 23 18.29 8.34 -9.20
N ASP A 24 19.13 7.71 -8.39
CA ASP A 24 18.72 6.72 -7.39
C ASP A 24 17.82 7.34 -6.33
N LEU A 25 18.13 8.54 -5.84
CA LEU A 25 17.30 9.25 -4.86
C LEU A 25 15.94 9.66 -5.45
N ALA A 26 15.92 10.12 -6.70
CA ALA A 26 14.68 10.47 -7.40
C ALA A 26 13.79 9.25 -7.59
N GLU A 27 14.38 8.10 -7.94
CA GLU A 27 13.67 6.83 -8.06
C GLU A 27 13.10 6.37 -6.72
N ALA A 28 13.90 6.49 -5.65
CA ALA A 28 13.47 6.16 -4.29
C ALA A 28 12.30 7.05 -3.84
N ASP A 29 12.35 8.34 -4.13
CA ASP A 29 11.27 9.29 -3.82
C ASP A 29 9.97 8.92 -4.55
N ARG A 30 10.05 8.57 -5.82
CA ARG A 30 8.90 8.10 -6.60
C ARG A 30 8.31 6.83 -6.00
N ALA A 31 9.17 5.90 -5.59
CA ALA A 31 8.73 4.65 -4.97
C ALA A 31 8.01 4.88 -3.65
N VAL A 32 8.46 5.85 -2.83
CA VAL A 32 7.78 6.25 -1.59
C VAL A 32 6.38 6.80 -1.89
N ILE A 33 6.30 7.73 -2.83
CA ILE A 33 5.02 8.35 -3.23
C ILE A 33 4.04 7.28 -3.74
N GLU A 34 4.53 6.37 -4.58
CA GLU A 34 3.73 5.27 -5.12
C GLU A 34 3.25 4.32 -4.02
N ALA A 35 4.12 3.97 -3.06
CA ALA A 35 3.77 3.11 -1.94
C ALA A 35 2.68 3.74 -1.05
N VAL A 36 2.83 5.02 -0.73
CA VAL A 36 1.84 5.77 0.08
C VAL A 36 0.51 5.86 -0.67
N ALA A 37 0.55 6.17 -1.97
CA ALA A 37 -0.66 6.22 -2.80
C ALA A 37 -1.36 4.87 -2.87
N ALA A 38 -0.62 3.77 -3.00
CA ALA A 38 -1.17 2.42 -3.04
C ALA A 38 -1.88 2.05 -1.73
N VAL A 39 -1.26 2.34 -0.58
CA VAL A 39 -1.87 2.11 0.74
C VAL A 39 -3.14 2.93 0.90
N HIS A 40 -3.11 4.18 0.47
CA HIS A 40 -4.26 5.09 0.52
C HIS A 40 -5.43 4.57 -0.32
N THR A 41 -5.15 4.13 -1.54
CA THR A 41 -6.14 3.56 -2.45
C THR A 41 -6.78 2.30 -1.87
N VAL A 42 -5.97 1.39 -1.33
CA VAL A 42 -6.46 0.14 -0.73
C VAL A 42 -7.32 0.43 0.50
N ALA A 43 -6.92 1.40 1.33
CA ALA A 43 -7.71 1.81 2.49
C ALA A 43 -9.08 2.37 2.06
N ALA A 44 -9.12 3.22 1.04
CA ALA A 44 -10.35 3.78 0.51
C ALA A 44 -11.27 2.70 -0.08
N GLU A 45 -10.71 1.77 -0.84
CA GLU A 45 -11.44 0.63 -1.40
C GLU A 45 -12.00 -0.29 -0.32
N SER A 46 -11.23 -0.54 0.75
CA SER A 46 -11.67 -1.35 1.88
C SER A 46 -12.83 -0.72 2.62
N ILE A 47 -12.78 0.60 2.84
CA ILE A 47 -13.87 1.36 3.46
C ILE A 47 -15.12 1.26 2.59
N ALA A 48 -14.99 1.47 1.28
CA ALA A 48 -16.11 1.38 0.34
C ALA A 48 -16.74 -0.01 0.34
N ARG A 49 -15.91 -1.08 0.38
CA ARG A 49 -16.38 -2.47 0.48
C ARG A 49 -17.18 -2.69 1.76
N ILE A 50 -16.67 -2.25 2.89
CA ILE A 50 -17.33 -2.40 4.19
C ILE A 50 -18.67 -1.64 4.21
N GLU A 51 -18.71 -0.43 3.67
CA GLU A 51 -19.95 0.34 3.56
C GLU A 51 -20.97 -0.34 2.66
N ALA A 52 -20.56 -0.93 1.54
CA ALA A 52 -21.43 -1.71 0.66
C ALA A 52 -21.99 -2.95 1.37
N ILE A 53 -21.17 -3.65 2.13
CA ILE A 53 -21.57 -4.81 2.93
C ILE A 53 -22.62 -4.38 3.98
N ARG A 54 -22.39 -3.26 4.66
CA ARG A 54 -23.32 -2.70 5.63
C ARG A 54 -24.68 -2.37 4.99
N THR A 55 -24.66 -1.74 3.82
CA THR A 55 -25.86 -1.42 3.06
C THR A 55 -26.63 -2.70 2.69
N ASP A 56 -25.94 -3.75 2.26
CA ASP A 56 -26.54 -5.04 1.94
C ASP A 56 -27.21 -5.68 3.16
N ILE A 57 -26.56 -5.62 4.32
CA ILE A 57 -27.11 -6.13 5.58
C ILE A 57 -28.39 -5.36 5.95
N ASP A 58 -28.35 -4.03 5.91
CA ASP A 58 -29.48 -3.19 6.23
C ASP A 58 -30.68 -3.44 5.31
N ALA A 59 -30.41 -3.57 4.00
CA ALA A 59 -31.43 -3.87 3.00
C ALA A 59 -32.07 -5.25 3.22
N ALA A 60 -31.24 -6.26 3.50
CA ALA A 60 -31.72 -7.61 3.76
C ALA A 60 -32.55 -7.69 5.05
N ALA A 61 -32.09 -7.03 6.11
CA ALA A 61 -32.81 -6.97 7.39
C ALA A 61 -34.18 -6.28 7.24
N ALA A 62 -34.24 -5.19 6.47
CA ALA A 62 -35.49 -4.46 6.23
C ALA A 62 -36.52 -5.26 5.43
N GLY A 63 -36.03 -6.17 4.56
CA GLY A 63 -36.89 -7.00 3.72
C GLY A 63 -37.43 -8.27 4.39
N LEU A 64 -36.95 -8.62 5.59
CA LEU A 64 -37.33 -9.85 6.27
C LEU A 64 -38.48 -9.62 7.24
N PRO A 65 -39.44 -10.58 7.31
CA PRO A 65 -40.50 -10.53 8.34
C PRO A 65 -39.92 -10.62 9.74
N GLN A 66 -40.37 -9.75 10.66
CA GLN A 66 -39.78 -9.67 12.00
C GLN A 66 -40.14 -10.86 12.92
N ASP A 67 -41.25 -11.54 12.66
CA ASP A 67 -41.78 -12.59 13.55
C ASP A 67 -41.57 -14.02 13.03
N SER A 68 -40.76 -14.19 12.00
CA SER A 68 -40.53 -15.50 11.39
C SER A 68 -39.24 -16.12 11.88
N PRO A 69 -39.25 -17.34 12.47
CA PRO A 69 -38.01 -18.07 12.80
C PRO A 69 -37.16 -18.38 11.57
N ALA A 70 -37.78 -18.62 10.42
CA ALA A 70 -37.08 -18.87 9.17
C ALA A 70 -36.33 -17.61 8.71
N ALA A 71 -36.97 -16.42 8.84
CA ALA A 71 -36.33 -15.15 8.51
C ALA A 71 -35.15 -14.83 9.44
N ALA A 72 -35.27 -15.12 10.74
CA ALA A 72 -34.19 -14.97 11.71
C ALA A 72 -33.00 -15.87 11.36
N HIS A 73 -33.27 -17.10 10.94
CA HIS A 73 -32.24 -18.04 10.52
C HIS A 73 -31.52 -17.56 9.25
N GLU A 74 -32.25 -17.06 8.25
CA GLU A 74 -31.70 -16.47 7.04
C GLU A 74 -30.82 -15.26 7.34
N LEU A 75 -31.27 -14.39 8.22
CA LEU A 75 -30.49 -13.21 8.63
C LEU A 75 -29.19 -13.63 9.31
N SER A 76 -29.23 -14.64 10.19
CA SER A 76 -28.03 -15.16 10.83
C SER A 76 -27.02 -15.70 9.83
N ARG A 77 -27.50 -16.44 8.83
CA ARG A 77 -26.62 -16.96 7.74
C ARG A 77 -26.01 -15.84 6.92
N LEU A 78 -26.80 -14.83 6.60
CA LEU A 78 -26.32 -13.65 5.88
C LEU A 78 -25.24 -12.91 6.68
N LEU A 79 -25.46 -12.70 7.98
CA LEU A 79 -24.51 -12.01 8.85
C LEU A 79 -23.18 -12.76 8.93
N VAL A 80 -23.22 -14.10 9.04
CA VAL A 80 -22.00 -14.91 9.03
C VAL A 80 -21.24 -14.75 7.71
N ALA A 81 -21.94 -14.80 6.57
CA ALA A 81 -21.34 -14.62 5.25
C ALA A 81 -20.72 -13.22 5.11
N LYS A 82 -21.42 -12.19 5.57
CA LYS A 82 -20.93 -10.80 5.51
C LYS A 82 -19.74 -10.55 6.44
N GLN A 83 -19.71 -11.17 7.61
CA GLN A 83 -18.55 -11.14 8.51
C GLN A 83 -17.30 -11.72 7.84
N ARG A 84 -17.45 -12.79 7.07
CA ARG A 84 -16.34 -13.37 6.30
C ARG A 84 -15.85 -12.43 5.22
N GLU A 85 -16.76 -11.73 4.55
CA GLU A 85 -16.41 -10.72 3.54
C GLU A 85 -15.64 -9.56 4.16
N ILE A 86 -16.07 -9.07 5.32
CA ILE A 86 -15.38 -8.02 6.06
C ILE A 86 -13.97 -8.48 6.47
N ALA A 87 -13.85 -9.69 7.02
CA ALA A 87 -12.56 -10.24 7.41
C ALA A 87 -11.62 -10.35 6.22
N ALA A 88 -12.12 -10.79 5.06
CA ALA A 88 -11.33 -10.87 3.83
C ALA A 88 -10.86 -9.48 3.38
N ALA A 89 -11.72 -8.47 3.43
CA ALA A 89 -11.35 -7.08 3.09
C ALA A 89 -10.24 -6.55 4.00
N VAL A 90 -10.33 -6.81 5.31
CA VAL A 90 -9.31 -6.39 6.29
C VAL A 90 -7.98 -7.11 6.03
N LEU A 91 -8.02 -8.43 5.76
CA LEU A 91 -6.81 -9.21 5.47
C LEU A 91 -6.13 -8.73 4.19
N ASP A 92 -6.89 -8.43 3.14
CA ASP A 92 -6.35 -7.90 1.89
C ASP A 92 -5.66 -6.55 2.11
N ALA A 93 -6.31 -5.66 2.87
CA ALA A 93 -5.75 -4.35 3.20
C ALA A 93 -4.46 -4.47 4.01
N ARG A 94 -4.41 -5.38 4.99
CA ARG A 94 -3.22 -5.65 5.80
C ARG A 94 -2.08 -6.20 4.96
N ALA A 95 -2.36 -7.12 4.04
CA ALA A 95 -1.34 -7.70 3.16
C ALA A 95 -0.66 -6.62 2.31
N VAL A 96 -1.44 -5.70 1.74
CA VAL A 96 -0.89 -4.59 0.97
C VAL A 96 -0.08 -3.65 1.85
N ALA A 97 -0.60 -3.29 3.03
CA ALA A 97 0.11 -2.42 3.98
C ALA A 97 1.44 -3.02 4.43
N GLU A 98 1.48 -4.32 4.73
CA GLU A 98 2.70 -5.03 5.12
C GLU A 98 3.72 -5.05 3.98
N ALA A 99 3.29 -5.35 2.76
CA ALA A 99 4.17 -5.37 1.58
C ALA A 99 4.78 -3.98 1.32
N LYS A 100 3.97 -2.93 1.44
CA LYS A 100 4.46 -1.56 1.25
C LYS A 100 5.35 -1.10 2.40
N THR A 101 5.11 -1.55 3.63
CA THR A 101 5.98 -1.28 4.78
C THR A 101 7.37 -1.88 4.56
N VAL A 102 7.44 -3.12 4.08
CA VAL A 102 8.72 -3.77 3.74
C VAL A 102 9.45 -2.98 2.66
N ALA A 103 8.74 -2.57 1.61
CA ALA A 103 9.31 -1.76 0.54
C ALA A 103 9.86 -0.43 1.06
N LEU A 104 9.13 0.24 1.96
CA LEU A 104 9.56 1.50 2.58
C LEU A 104 10.79 1.32 3.47
N GLN A 105 10.88 0.21 4.20
CA GLN A 105 12.06 -0.12 5.01
C GLN A 105 13.30 -0.31 4.13
N GLN A 106 13.15 -0.98 3.00
CA GLN A 106 14.24 -1.15 2.03
C GLN A 106 14.69 0.20 1.47
N LEU A 107 13.77 1.10 1.20
CA LEU A 107 14.08 2.46 0.75
C LEU A 107 14.80 3.27 1.83
N THR A 108 14.38 3.14 3.08
CA THR A 108 15.05 3.78 4.23
C THR A 108 16.49 3.32 4.32
N ASN A 109 16.74 2.05 4.14
CA ASN A 109 18.10 1.48 4.13
C ASN A 109 18.93 2.04 2.97
N ARG A 110 18.32 2.23 1.81
CA ARG A 110 18.94 2.86 0.64
C ARG A 110 19.39 4.30 0.93
N TYR A 111 18.49 5.10 1.54
CA TYR A 111 18.81 6.47 1.93
C TYR A 111 19.95 6.52 2.94
N ARG A 112 19.99 5.62 3.91
CA ARG A 112 21.09 5.52 4.86
C ARG A 112 22.41 5.20 4.17
N SER A 113 22.39 4.26 3.25
CA SER A 113 23.56 3.89 2.45
C SER A 113 24.14 5.09 1.74
N HIS A 114 23.30 5.92 1.11
CA HIS A 114 23.75 7.13 0.42
C HIS A 114 24.23 8.21 1.39
N SER A 115 23.66 8.30 2.59
CA SER A 115 24.10 9.27 3.62
C SER A 115 25.44 8.93 4.22
N GLU A 116 25.74 7.65 4.37
CA GLU A 116 27.02 7.17 4.95
C GLU A 116 28.15 7.16 3.95
N GLY A 117 27.86 7.19 2.69
CA GLY A 117 28.82 7.22 1.60
C GLY A 117 29.12 8.62 1.14
#